data_2f8b6f4ecb5fc52bf935be2fe23869d8
#
_entry.id   2f8b6f4ecb5fc52bf935be2fe23869d8
#
_cell.length_a   1.000
_cell.length_b   1.000
_cell.length_c   1.000
_cell.angle_alpha   90.00
_cell.angle_beta   90.00
_cell.angle_gamma   90.00
#
_symmetry.space_group_name_H-M   'P 1'
#
loop_
_entity.id
_entity.type
_entity.pdbx_description
1 polymer ?
#
loop_
_entity_poly.entity_id
_entity_poly.type
_entity_poly.pdbx_seq_one_letter_code
_entity_poly.pdbx_strand_id
1 'polypeptide(L)'
;MSFRDRFQNLKETVGQWTDSSGGGSLDRKIERNLAEMEGGTEIERTAAVKALVIQAQTDDKWADPIITSFLRVLPDQLASPQEAIIDGLLELRKIKVSREGEIFESIQETLDSPYPSVRSKVVEIWTRFSLKSDTKTSDTIAVLFEMLSDDDKDVRYQTQESLSKILHTVPKVALPELKNAIGDDDWRVTYHSIVLLTEFAKKYPAPSVVLAPEVIEAFNSGERLKERAADCIGMLGLANPEAVKPAVPGLIKGLEGKSSELRKACATALGRIGSKNGMVVYHAVPRLARALKNDDWYIHVEVVKALGYIGSSKPALVKPHLAIIRNRTTTGADRNICKAAEWALKKAGGG
;
A
#
# COMPACT_ATOMS: atom_id res chain seq x y z
N MET A 1 8.50 27.46 25.69
CA MET A 1 9.40 27.30 26.84
C MET A 1 10.84 27.54 26.37
N SER A 2 11.63 28.38 27.07
CA SER A 2 13.03 28.58 26.63
C SER A 2 13.89 27.35 26.92
N PHE A 3 15.04 27.20 26.22
CA PHE A 3 16.01 26.11 26.47
C PHE A 3 16.41 26.08 27.97
N ARG A 4 16.52 27.26 28.60
CA ARG A 4 16.88 27.37 30.00
C ARG A 4 15.81 26.80 30.94
N ASP A 5 14.53 26.99 30.60
CA ASP A 5 13.42 26.49 31.39
C ASP A 5 13.30 24.97 31.28
N ARG A 6 13.56 24.41 30.08
CA ARG A 6 13.57 22.93 29.84
C ARG A 6 14.72 22.27 30.60
N PHE A 7 15.89 22.92 30.60
CA PHE A 7 17.07 22.41 31.30
C PHE A 7 16.92 22.47 32.83
N GLN A 8 16.24 23.51 33.34
CA GLN A 8 15.93 23.61 34.76
C GLN A 8 14.93 22.55 35.22
N ASN A 9 13.87 22.31 34.45
CA ASN A 9 12.92 21.22 34.69
C ASN A 9 13.58 19.84 34.64
N LEU A 10 14.53 19.64 33.71
CA LEU A 10 15.32 18.38 33.65
C LEU A 10 16.13 18.19 34.92
N LYS A 11 16.84 19.25 35.38
CA LYS A 11 17.61 19.19 36.63
C LYS A 11 16.74 18.87 37.84
N GLU A 12 15.53 19.41 37.90
CA GLU A 12 14.60 19.15 38.99
C GLU A 12 14.07 17.71 38.91
N THR A 13 13.77 17.22 37.72
CA THR A 13 13.30 15.82 37.51
C THR A 13 14.43 14.82 37.81
N VAL A 14 15.64 15.07 37.29
CA VAL A 14 16.82 14.20 37.55
C VAL A 14 17.25 14.32 39.03
N GLY A 15 17.19 15.51 39.62
CA GLY A 15 17.50 15.73 41.03
C GLY A 15 16.56 14.94 41.97
N GLN A 16 15.28 14.84 41.66
CA GLN A 16 14.33 13.99 42.43
C GLN A 16 14.70 12.50 42.41
N TRP A 17 15.42 12.04 41.35
CA TRP A 17 15.85 10.64 41.23
C TRP A 17 17.23 10.37 41.82
N THR A 18 18.12 11.38 41.83
CA THR A 18 19.49 11.27 42.34
C THR A 18 19.60 11.47 43.87
N ASP A 19 18.66 12.18 44.48
CA ASP A 19 18.66 12.42 45.94
C ASP A 19 18.43 11.15 46.78
N SER A 20 17.99 10.05 46.14
CA SER A 20 17.82 8.75 46.78
C SER A 20 18.98 7.79 46.69
N SER A 21 20.04 8.08 45.91
CA SER A 21 21.21 7.21 45.71
C SER A 21 22.46 8.07 45.57
N GLY A 22 23.23 8.23 46.60
CA GLY A 22 24.47 9.04 46.66
C GLY A 22 25.28 9.00 45.37
N GLY A 23 25.34 10.15 44.64
CA GLY A 23 25.76 10.35 43.26
C GLY A 23 27.07 9.65 42.84
N GLY A 24 26.94 8.48 42.21
CA GLY A 24 28.04 7.73 41.65
C GLY A 24 28.53 8.28 40.28
N SER A 25 29.64 7.77 39.79
CA SER A 25 30.18 8.18 38.48
C SER A 25 29.21 7.87 37.31
N LEU A 26 28.33 6.87 37.46
CA LEU A 26 27.31 6.49 36.49
C LEU A 26 26.19 7.53 36.38
N ASP A 27 25.74 8.06 37.50
CA ASP A 27 24.67 9.08 37.55
C ASP A 27 25.10 10.35 36.79
N ARG A 28 26.31 10.84 37.01
CA ARG A 28 26.87 11.99 36.25
C ARG A 28 26.98 11.73 34.76
N LYS A 29 27.24 10.49 34.36
CA LYS A 29 27.32 10.10 32.95
C LYS A 29 25.93 10.13 32.28
N ILE A 30 24.88 9.68 32.98
CA ILE A 30 23.53 9.74 32.52
C ILE A 30 23.05 11.20 32.40
N GLU A 31 23.31 12.03 33.43
CA GLU A 31 22.97 13.47 33.38
C GLU A 31 23.64 14.18 32.20
N ARG A 32 24.92 13.88 31.92
CA ARG A 32 25.61 14.43 30.76
C ARG A 32 24.95 13.99 29.45
N ASN A 33 24.68 12.69 29.28
CA ASN A 33 24.07 12.20 28.06
C ASN A 33 22.65 12.74 27.83
N LEU A 34 21.86 12.93 28.90
CA LEU A 34 20.54 13.59 28.82
C LEU A 34 20.69 15.05 28.34
N ALA A 35 21.68 15.79 28.87
CA ALA A 35 21.96 17.15 28.44
C ALA A 35 22.44 17.22 26.96
N GLU A 36 23.30 16.30 26.56
CA GLU A 36 23.79 16.18 25.17
C GLU A 36 22.65 15.81 24.20
N MET A 37 21.72 14.94 24.60
CA MET A 37 20.53 14.61 23.81
C MET A 37 19.60 15.82 23.57
N GLU A 38 19.48 16.72 24.52
CA GLU A 38 18.62 17.91 24.40
C GLU A 38 19.32 19.07 23.68
N GLY A 39 20.61 19.31 23.96
CA GLY A 39 21.32 20.54 23.56
C GLY A 39 22.48 20.33 22.60
N GLY A 40 22.87 19.10 22.31
CA GLY A 40 24.00 18.79 21.44
C GLY A 40 23.70 18.99 19.94
N THR A 41 24.76 18.83 19.14
CA THR A 41 24.62 18.68 17.68
C THR A 41 23.86 17.40 17.34
N GLU A 42 23.39 17.25 16.10
CA GLU A 42 22.66 16.06 15.65
C GLU A 42 23.43 14.76 15.92
N ILE A 43 24.75 14.77 15.70
CA ILE A 43 25.63 13.62 15.95
C ILE A 43 25.73 13.32 17.45
N GLU A 44 25.93 14.35 18.28
CA GLU A 44 26.01 14.22 19.74
C GLU A 44 24.69 13.71 20.33
N ARG A 45 23.55 14.27 19.88
CA ARG A 45 22.22 13.80 20.29
C ARG A 45 22.01 12.32 19.98
N THR A 46 22.34 11.89 18.75
CA THR A 46 22.23 10.50 18.33
C THR A 46 23.14 9.57 19.15
N ALA A 47 24.37 10.00 19.43
CA ALA A 47 25.30 9.23 20.25
C ALA A 47 24.84 9.13 21.70
N ALA A 48 24.32 10.23 22.26
CA ALA A 48 23.79 10.30 23.62
C ALA A 48 22.60 9.35 23.81
N VAL A 49 21.66 9.33 22.85
CA VAL A 49 20.52 8.39 22.86
C VAL A 49 21.00 6.94 22.94
N LYS A 50 21.95 6.55 22.10
CA LYS A 50 22.49 5.18 22.10
C LYS A 50 23.18 4.84 23.42
N ALA A 51 23.94 5.80 24.00
CA ALA A 51 24.58 5.62 25.30
C ALA A 51 23.57 5.44 26.43
N LEU A 52 22.48 6.22 26.42
CA LEU A 52 21.40 6.11 27.41
C LEU A 52 20.70 4.75 27.35
N VAL A 53 20.43 4.22 26.16
CA VAL A 53 19.86 2.88 25.99
C VAL A 53 20.78 1.80 26.61
N ILE A 54 22.08 1.85 26.34
CA ILE A 54 23.04 0.91 26.91
C ILE A 54 23.07 1.01 28.45
N GLN A 55 23.01 2.24 28.99
CA GLN A 55 22.98 2.47 30.45
C GLN A 55 21.73 1.87 31.08
N ALA A 56 20.56 2.06 30.49
CA ALA A 56 19.31 1.47 30.97
C ALA A 56 19.28 -0.06 30.86
N GLN A 57 19.97 -0.63 29.85
CA GLN A 57 20.12 -2.09 29.74
C GLN A 57 21.08 -2.66 30.79
N THR A 58 22.04 -1.86 31.25
CA THR A 58 23.00 -2.26 32.28
C THR A 58 22.44 -2.16 33.70
N ASP A 59 21.60 -1.16 33.96
CA ASP A 59 20.93 -0.92 35.23
C ASP A 59 19.51 -0.44 34.97
N ASP A 60 18.53 -1.34 35.15
CA ASP A 60 17.12 -1.15 34.75
C ASP A 60 16.38 -0.07 35.57
N LYS A 61 16.95 0.39 36.69
CA LYS A 61 16.41 1.52 37.46
C LYS A 61 16.35 2.80 36.62
N TRP A 62 17.24 2.92 35.60
CA TRP A 62 17.30 4.08 34.71
C TRP A 62 16.36 4.00 33.50
N ALA A 63 15.74 2.85 33.26
CA ALA A 63 14.86 2.66 32.11
C ALA A 63 13.66 3.62 32.12
N ASP A 64 12.95 3.74 33.24
CA ASP A 64 11.80 4.66 33.36
C ASP A 64 12.16 6.14 33.17
N PRO A 65 13.21 6.66 33.86
CA PRO A 65 13.70 8.01 33.61
C PRO A 65 14.06 8.30 32.15
N ILE A 66 14.80 7.38 31.53
CA ILE A 66 15.24 7.53 30.13
C ILE A 66 14.06 7.46 29.18
N ILE A 67 13.12 6.53 29.35
CA ILE A 67 11.88 6.46 28.56
C ILE A 67 11.14 7.80 28.66
N THR A 68 10.92 8.33 29.86
CA THR A 68 10.22 9.60 30.07
C THR A 68 10.91 10.76 29.33
N SER A 69 12.26 10.80 29.39
CA SER A 69 13.02 11.81 28.67
C SER A 69 12.93 11.67 27.15
N PHE A 70 12.98 10.44 26.65
CA PHE A 70 12.83 10.13 25.23
C PHE A 70 11.46 10.57 24.68
N LEU A 71 10.38 10.19 25.36
CA LEU A 71 9.00 10.53 24.97
C LEU A 71 8.79 12.06 24.93
N ARG A 72 9.39 12.76 25.89
CA ARG A 72 9.29 14.23 25.97
C ARG A 72 9.97 14.94 24.80
N VAL A 73 11.16 14.47 24.39
CA VAL A 73 11.97 15.16 23.38
C VAL A 73 11.77 14.68 21.97
N LEU A 74 11.16 13.52 21.79
CA LEU A 74 10.94 12.86 20.48
C LEU A 74 10.31 13.79 19.44
N PRO A 75 9.27 14.59 19.72
CA PRO A 75 8.62 15.44 18.71
C PRO A 75 9.53 16.57 18.18
N ASP A 76 10.45 17.04 19.00
CA ASP A 76 11.29 18.22 18.72
C ASP A 76 12.65 17.89 18.10
N GLN A 77 12.92 16.62 17.78
CA GLN A 77 14.21 16.17 17.29
C GLN A 77 14.35 16.26 15.76
N LEU A 78 15.60 16.37 15.29
CA LEU A 78 15.96 16.15 13.88
C LEU A 78 15.81 14.67 13.50
N ALA A 79 15.89 14.36 12.21
CA ALA A 79 15.64 13.01 11.69
C ALA A 79 16.45 11.91 12.38
N SER A 80 17.79 12.04 12.40
CA SER A 80 18.66 10.97 12.96
C SER A 80 18.47 10.78 14.47
N PRO A 81 18.38 11.82 15.32
CA PRO A 81 18.01 11.67 16.72
C PRO A 81 16.60 11.07 16.92
N GLN A 82 15.60 11.47 16.13
CA GLN A 82 14.26 10.89 16.18
C GLN A 82 14.30 9.39 15.94
N GLU A 83 14.96 8.97 14.86
CA GLU A 83 15.13 7.56 14.53
C GLU A 83 15.86 6.77 15.63
N ALA A 84 16.89 7.36 16.23
CA ALA A 84 17.62 6.74 17.33
C ALA A 84 16.77 6.60 18.59
N ILE A 85 15.96 7.61 18.93
CA ILE A 85 15.03 7.57 20.07
C ILE A 85 13.97 6.49 19.85
N ILE A 86 13.40 6.39 18.64
CA ILE A 86 12.44 5.33 18.28
C ILE A 86 13.06 3.95 18.50
N ASP A 87 14.28 3.71 18.00
CA ASP A 87 14.99 2.45 18.22
C ASP A 87 15.24 2.20 19.71
N GLY A 88 15.66 3.23 20.44
CA GLY A 88 15.88 3.18 21.88
C GLY A 88 14.62 2.80 22.67
N LEU A 89 13.49 3.43 22.37
CA LEU A 89 12.19 3.12 22.97
C LEU A 89 11.77 1.67 22.71
N LEU A 90 12.01 1.16 21.49
CA LEU A 90 11.75 -0.23 21.14
C LEU A 90 12.61 -1.23 21.89
N GLU A 91 13.85 -0.88 22.24
CA GLU A 91 14.69 -1.70 23.10
C GLU A 91 14.25 -1.63 24.56
N LEU A 92 13.96 -0.42 25.07
CA LEU A 92 13.61 -0.20 26.48
C LEU A 92 12.25 -0.79 26.84
N ARG A 93 11.27 -0.87 25.90
CA ARG A 93 9.98 -1.55 26.15
C ARG A 93 10.15 -3.02 26.53
N LYS A 94 11.23 -3.68 26.12
CA LYS A 94 11.51 -5.07 26.48
C LYS A 94 11.84 -5.20 27.97
N ILE A 95 12.35 -4.13 28.59
CA ILE A 95 12.69 -4.03 30.02
C ILE A 95 11.46 -3.56 30.81
N LYS A 96 10.72 -2.58 30.26
CA LYS A 96 9.56 -1.94 30.90
C LYS A 96 8.28 -2.20 30.11
N VAL A 97 7.80 -3.43 30.14
CA VAL A 97 6.61 -3.89 29.43
C VAL A 97 5.36 -3.08 29.81
N SER A 98 5.26 -2.62 31.07
CA SER A 98 4.15 -1.79 31.54
C SER A 98 4.00 -0.44 30.81
N ARG A 99 5.04 0.03 30.14
CA ARG A 99 5.03 1.30 29.37
C ARG A 99 4.87 1.10 27.86
N GLU A 100 4.62 -0.13 27.41
CA GLU A 100 4.53 -0.45 25.99
C GLU A 100 3.46 0.39 25.27
N GLY A 101 2.28 0.60 25.86
CA GLY A 101 1.20 1.40 25.27
C GLY A 101 1.63 2.84 25.00
N GLU A 102 2.18 3.51 26.00
CA GLU A 102 2.66 4.90 25.92
C GLU A 102 3.78 5.05 24.86
N ILE A 103 4.69 4.08 24.80
CA ILE A 103 5.76 4.06 23.80
C ILE A 103 5.18 3.95 22.38
N PHE A 104 4.21 3.08 22.18
CA PHE A 104 3.59 2.92 20.86
C PHE A 104 2.80 4.14 20.42
N GLU A 105 2.04 4.78 21.32
CA GLU A 105 1.33 6.02 21.04
C GLU A 105 2.28 7.11 20.59
N SER A 106 3.37 7.34 21.33
CA SER A 106 4.39 8.35 20.96
C SER A 106 5.13 8.04 19.66
N ILE A 107 5.40 6.76 19.35
CA ILE A 107 5.97 6.39 18.06
C ILE A 107 4.97 6.64 16.95
N GLN A 108 3.68 6.38 17.15
CA GLN A 108 2.63 6.65 16.16
C GLN A 108 2.53 8.14 15.84
N GLU A 109 2.64 9.02 16.83
CA GLU A 109 2.64 10.47 16.62
C GLU A 109 3.78 10.94 15.69
N THR A 110 4.87 10.18 15.56
CA THR A 110 5.95 10.50 14.62
C THR A 110 5.62 10.18 13.15
N LEU A 111 4.45 9.62 12.85
CA LEU A 111 3.93 9.56 11.48
C LEU A 111 3.67 10.96 10.89
N ASP A 112 3.48 11.97 11.73
CA ASP A 112 3.39 13.38 11.33
C ASP A 112 4.75 14.09 11.26
N SER A 113 5.87 13.36 11.43
CA SER A 113 7.22 13.92 11.35
C SER A 113 7.46 14.59 9.99
N PRO A 114 8.10 15.77 9.94
CA PRO A 114 8.46 16.42 8.68
C PRO A 114 9.51 15.62 7.88
N TYR A 115 10.11 14.60 8.49
CA TYR A 115 11.17 13.79 7.88
C TYR A 115 10.61 12.49 7.30
N PRO A 116 10.64 12.29 5.96
CA PRO A 116 10.18 11.05 5.33
C PRO A 116 10.87 9.79 5.86
N SER A 117 12.17 9.88 6.21
CA SER A 117 12.93 8.75 6.76
C SER A 117 12.38 8.26 8.09
N VAL A 118 11.92 9.17 8.96
CA VAL A 118 11.26 8.84 10.24
C VAL A 118 9.93 8.16 9.99
N ARG A 119 9.09 8.72 9.12
CA ARG A 119 7.80 8.11 8.77
C ARG A 119 7.96 6.73 8.17
N SER A 120 8.91 6.55 7.24
CA SER A 120 9.29 5.23 6.68
C SER A 120 9.70 4.23 7.74
N LYS A 121 10.48 4.68 8.73
CA LYS A 121 10.90 3.83 9.85
C LYS A 121 9.71 3.35 10.68
N VAL A 122 8.74 4.22 10.94
CA VAL A 122 7.52 3.85 11.67
C VAL A 122 6.70 2.83 10.86
N VAL A 123 6.56 3.03 9.56
CA VAL A 123 5.90 2.05 8.66
C VAL A 123 6.56 0.67 8.76
N GLU A 124 7.90 0.58 8.77
CA GLU A 124 8.62 -0.68 8.95
C GLU A 124 8.34 -1.33 10.31
N ILE A 125 8.33 -0.53 11.37
CA ILE A 125 8.06 -0.99 12.73
C ILE A 125 6.64 -1.54 12.82
N TRP A 126 5.64 -0.78 12.35
CA TRP A 126 4.23 -1.19 12.35
C TRP A 126 4.02 -2.48 11.53
N THR A 127 4.71 -2.61 10.40
CA THR A 127 4.71 -3.85 9.61
C THR A 127 5.16 -5.04 10.44
N ARG A 128 6.28 -4.91 11.15
CA ARG A 128 6.81 -6.00 12.00
C ARG A 128 5.85 -6.37 13.13
N PHE A 129 5.14 -5.39 13.69
CA PHE A 129 4.16 -5.66 14.75
C PHE A 129 2.90 -6.31 14.22
N SER A 130 2.36 -5.81 13.12
CA SER A 130 1.18 -6.40 12.47
C SER A 130 1.36 -7.87 12.11
N LEU A 131 2.60 -8.30 11.85
CA LEU A 131 2.91 -9.69 11.53
C LEU A 131 3.09 -10.59 12.77
N LYS A 132 3.21 -10.03 13.98
CA LYS A 132 3.55 -10.78 15.21
C LYS A 132 2.45 -10.81 16.27
N SER A 133 1.48 -9.92 16.22
CA SER A 133 0.51 -9.72 17.30
C SER A 133 -0.92 -10.00 16.84
N ASP A 134 -1.67 -10.73 17.65
CA ASP A 134 -3.08 -11.07 17.37
C ASP A 134 -4.08 -9.99 17.83
N THR A 135 -3.69 -9.05 18.71
CA THR A 135 -4.66 -8.19 19.42
C THR A 135 -4.72 -6.73 18.95
N LYS A 136 -3.68 -6.19 18.28
CA LYS A 136 -3.65 -4.81 17.76
C LYS A 136 -3.44 -4.74 16.25
N THR A 137 -3.57 -5.86 15.57
CA THR A 137 -3.22 -5.97 14.14
C THR A 137 -4.15 -5.14 13.25
N SER A 138 -5.45 -5.04 13.57
CA SER A 138 -6.41 -4.26 12.79
C SER A 138 -6.09 -2.76 12.81
N ASP A 139 -5.93 -2.17 14.00
CA ASP A 139 -5.65 -0.74 14.17
C ASP A 139 -4.34 -0.33 13.48
N THR A 140 -3.31 -1.17 13.61
CA THR A 140 -2.02 -0.95 12.97
C THR A 140 -2.12 -1.04 11.43
N ILE A 141 -2.95 -1.95 10.92
CA ILE A 141 -3.17 -2.07 9.47
C ILE A 141 -3.96 -0.87 8.95
N ALA A 142 -4.96 -0.37 9.68
CA ALA A 142 -5.70 0.84 9.30
C ALA A 142 -4.78 2.04 9.15
N VAL A 143 -3.92 2.29 10.14
CA VAL A 143 -2.91 3.37 10.07
C VAL A 143 -1.97 3.22 8.86
N LEU A 144 -1.55 2.00 8.52
CA LEU A 144 -0.73 1.79 7.33
C LEU A 144 -1.49 2.10 6.02
N PHE A 145 -2.81 1.88 5.96
CA PHE A 145 -3.60 2.31 4.81
C PHE A 145 -3.67 3.83 4.68
N GLU A 146 -3.78 4.57 5.78
CA GLU A 146 -3.73 6.05 5.77
C GLU A 146 -2.40 6.56 5.21
N MET A 147 -1.28 5.89 5.53
CA MET A 147 0.06 6.24 5.01
C MET A 147 0.22 6.07 3.49
N LEU A 148 -0.73 5.47 2.79
CA LEU A 148 -0.77 5.47 1.32
C LEU A 148 -1.08 6.85 0.72
N SER A 149 -1.53 7.81 1.53
CA SER A 149 -1.71 9.22 1.15
C SER A 149 -0.49 10.11 1.44
N ASP A 150 0.59 9.58 2.02
CA ASP A 150 1.79 10.34 2.36
C ASP A 150 2.29 11.17 1.17
N ASP A 151 2.75 12.40 1.42
CA ASP A 151 3.22 13.28 0.35
C ASP A 151 4.53 12.80 -0.26
N ASP A 152 5.35 12.07 0.49
CA ASP A 152 6.58 11.46 -0.01
C ASP A 152 6.32 10.12 -0.72
N LYS A 153 6.84 10.00 -1.95
CA LYS A 153 6.62 8.80 -2.78
C LYS A 153 7.29 7.54 -2.24
N ASP A 154 8.42 7.68 -1.56
CA ASP A 154 9.19 6.55 -1.05
C ASP A 154 8.52 5.98 0.21
N VAL A 155 7.90 6.84 1.03
CA VAL A 155 7.03 6.43 2.14
C VAL A 155 5.82 5.65 1.61
N ARG A 156 5.11 6.18 0.60
CA ARG A 156 3.97 5.46 -0.01
C ARG A 156 4.39 4.10 -0.60
N TYR A 157 5.53 4.05 -1.30
CA TYR A 157 6.03 2.80 -1.87
C TYR A 157 6.34 1.76 -0.78
N GLN A 158 7.05 2.16 0.27
CA GLN A 158 7.37 1.28 1.39
C GLN A 158 6.11 0.80 2.13
N THR A 159 5.13 1.69 2.28
CA THR A 159 3.82 1.37 2.86
C THR A 159 3.09 0.32 2.02
N GLN A 160 3.06 0.48 0.70
CA GLN A 160 2.46 -0.49 -0.21
C GLN A 160 3.13 -1.87 -0.13
N GLU A 161 4.47 -1.92 -0.10
CA GLU A 161 5.24 -3.15 0.11
C GLU A 161 4.88 -3.83 1.44
N SER A 162 4.75 -3.04 2.49
CA SER A 162 4.40 -3.50 3.84
C SER A 162 3.00 -4.09 3.89
N LEU A 163 2.02 -3.38 3.36
CA LEU A 163 0.64 -3.84 3.26
C LEU A 163 0.51 -5.10 2.40
N SER A 164 1.28 -5.21 1.31
CA SER A 164 1.33 -6.42 0.50
C SER A 164 1.77 -7.63 1.32
N LYS A 165 2.83 -7.50 2.13
CA LYS A 165 3.30 -8.58 3.03
C LYS A 165 2.23 -8.96 4.05
N ILE A 166 1.56 -7.97 4.66
CA ILE A 166 0.51 -8.17 5.66
C ILE A 166 -0.68 -8.90 5.04
N LEU A 167 -1.18 -8.45 3.88
CA LEU A 167 -2.27 -9.08 3.15
C LEU A 167 -1.99 -10.57 2.85
N HIS A 168 -0.76 -10.91 2.52
CA HIS A 168 -0.38 -12.29 2.25
C HIS A 168 -0.21 -13.15 3.51
N THR A 169 0.05 -12.55 4.66
CA THR A 169 0.32 -13.26 5.92
C THR A 169 -0.92 -13.39 6.78
N VAL A 170 -1.71 -12.32 6.91
CA VAL A 170 -2.91 -12.25 7.76
C VAL A 170 -4.15 -11.75 6.99
N PRO A 171 -4.55 -12.41 5.89
CA PRO A 171 -5.59 -11.91 4.99
C PRO A 171 -6.95 -11.73 5.66
N LYS A 172 -7.26 -12.53 6.68
CA LYS A 172 -8.55 -12.45 7.40
C LYS A 172 -8.74 -11.12 8.13
N VAL A 173 -7.66 -10.55 8.64
CA VAL A 173 -7.67 -9.26 9.34
C VAL A 173 -7.49 -8.09 8.35
N ALA A 174 -6.63 -8.27 7.35
CA ALA A 174 -6.29 -7.21 6.43
C ALA A 174 -7.37 -6.92 5.35
N LEU A 175 -8.18 -7.91 4.96
CA LEU A 175 -9.21 -7.70 3.93
C LEU A 175 -10.33 -6.72 4.34
N PRO A 176 -10.84 -6.71 5.59
CA PRO A 176 -11.77 -5.68 6.03
C PRO A 176 -11.19 -4.27 5.94
N GLU A 177 -9.93 -4.09 6.35
CA GLU A 177 -9.26 -2.78 6.26
C GLU A 177 -8.98 -2.37 4.80
N LEU A 178 -8.60 -3.32 3.95
CA LEU A 178 -8.49 -3.08 2.50
C LEU A 178 -9.84 -2.65 1.89
N LYS A 179 -10.94 -3.22 2.36
CA LYS A 179 -12.28 -2.81 1.93
C LYS A 179 -12.55 -1.35 2.28
N ASN A 180 -12.27 -0.94 3.52
CA ASN A 180 -12.43 0.43 3.98
C ASN A 180 -11.56 1.38 3.14
N ALA A 181 -10.31 1.02 2.91
CA ALA A 181 -9.35 1.82 2.15
C ALA A 181 -9.68 1.96 0.65
N ILE A 182 -10.41 1.02 0.03
CA ILE A 182 -10.91 1.17 -1.35
C ILE A 182 -12.04 2.22 -1.41
N GLY A 183 -12.76 2.43 -0.31
CA GLY A 183 -13.81 3.45 -0.18
C GLY A 183 -13.34 4.77 0.43
N ASP A 184 -12.04 4.99 0.55
CA ASP A 184 -11.48 6.19 1.16
C ASP A 184 -11.71 7.45 0.31
N ASP A 185 -11.88 8.61 0.98
CA ASP A 185 -12.07 9.90 0.33
C ASP A 185 -10.80 10.38 -0.39
N ASP A 186 -9.61 10.01 0.11
CA ASP A 186 -8.35 10.28 -0.59
C ASP A 186 -8.14 9.28 -1.72
N TRP A 187 -8.19 9.78 -2.96
CA TRP A 187 -8.00 8.96 -4.15
C TRP A 187 -6.64 8.21 -4.18
N ARG A 188 -5.61 8.67 -3.46
CA ARG A 188 -4.29 8.01 -3.38
C ARG A 188 -4.42 6.70 -2.58
N VAL A 189 -5.13 6.74 -1.45
CA VAL A 189 -5.43 5.55 -0.64
C VAL A 189 -6.21 4.55 -1.47
N THR A 190 -7.32 4.98 -2.10
CA THR A 190 -8.13 4.14 -3.00
C THR A 190 -7.30 3.55 -4.13
N TYR A 191 -6.46 4.35 -4.81
CA TYR A 191 -5.61 3.91 -5.92
C TYR A 191 -4.65 2.79 -5.51
N HIS A 192 -3.88 3.01 -4.45
CA HIS A 192 -2.92 2.03 -3.95
C HIS A 192 -3.60 0.77 -3.39
N SER A 193 -4.77 0.92 -2.78
CA SER A 193 -5.58 -0.20 -2.29
C SER A 193 -6.11 -1.09 -3.42
N ILE A 194 -6.54 -0.50 -4.54
CA ILE A 194 -6.92 -1.25 -5.74
C ILE A 194 -5.72 -2.00 -6.34
N VAL A 195 -4.52 -1.40 -6.35
CA VAL A 195 -3.29 -2.07 -6.79
C VAL A 195 -2.99 -3.27 -5.89
N LEU A 196 -3.04 -3.09 -4.58
CA LEU A 196 -2.84 -4.17 -3.59
C LEU A 196 -3.86 -5.31 -3.79
N LEU A 197 -5.14 -4.99 -3.96
CA LEU A 197 -6.17 -6.00 -4.23
C LEU A 197 -5.90 -6.75 -5.53
N THR A 198 -5.45 -6.05 -6.57
CA THR A 198 -5.12 -6.67 -7.87
C THR A 198 -4.01 -7.70 -7.73
N GLU A 199 -2.95 -7.38 -6.98
CA GLU A 199 -1.86 -8.32 -6.70
C GLU A 199 -2.32 -9.47 -5.79
N PHE A 200 -3.08 -9.18 -4.77
CA PHE A 200 -3.63 -10.20 -3.87
C PHE A 200 -4.56 -11.18 -4.61
N ALA A 201 -5.40 -10.68 -5.53
CA ALA A 201 -6.32 -11.50 -6.31
C ALA A 201 -5.61 -12.48 -7.27
N LYS A 202 -4.38 -12.21 -7.69
CA LYS A 202 -3.58 -13.16 -8.48
C LYS A 202 -3.32 -14.46 -7.71
N LYS A 203 -3.11 -14.36 -6.41
CA LYS A 203 -2.79 -15.50 -5.54
C LYS A 203 -4.03 -16.06 -4.82
N TYR A 204 -4.95 -15.18 -4.45
CA TYR A 204 -6.15 -15.51 -3.68
C TYR A 204 -7.42 -15.00 -4.38
N PRO A 205 -7.77 -15.57 -5.56
CA PRO A 205 -8.87 -15.06 -6.37
C PRO A 205 -10.24 -15.14 -5.66
N ALA A 206 -10.55 -16.26 -5.01
CA ALA A 206 -11.87 -16.46 -4.38
C ALA A 206 -12.18 -15.46 -3.24
N PRO A 207 -11.30 -15.26 -2.24
CA PRO A 207 -11.56 -14.26 -1.19
C PRO A 207 -11.58 -12.81 -1.69
N SER A 208 -10.90 -12.50 -2.81
CA SER A 208 -10.87 -11.14 -3.37
C SER A 208 -12.19 -10.70 -3.98
N VAL A 209 -13.02 -11.63 -4.46
CA VAL A 209 -14.28 -11.33 -5.16
C VAL A 209 -15.27 -10.57 -4.28
N VAL A 210 -15.21 -10.73 -2.97
CA VAL A 210 -16.09 -10.01 -2.04
C VAL A 210 -15.95 -8.49 -2.12
N LEU A 211 -14.81 -8.00 -2.61
CA LEU A 211 -14.51 -6.57 -2.78
C LEU A 211 -14.88 -6.04 -4.19
N ALA A 212 -15.54 -6.83 -5.02
CA ALA A 212 -15.95 -6.40 -6.36
C ALA A 212 -16.89 -5.17 -6.34
N PRO A 213 -17.88 -5.04 -5.43
CA PRO A 213 -18.74 -3.87 -5.38
C PRO A 213 -17.96 -2.57 -5.16
N GLU A 214 -17.02 -2.54 -4.22
CA GLU A 214 -16.20 -1.37 -3.89
C GLU A 214 -15.30 -0.96 -5.06
N VAL A 215 -14.69 -1.92 -5.75
CA VAL A 215 -13.88 -1.63 -6.94
C VAL A 215 -14.73 -1.11 -8.10
N ILE A 216 -15.96 -1.60 -8.25
CA ILE A 216 -16.89 -1.11 -9.28
C ILE A 216 -17.33 0.33 -8.96
N GLU A 217 -17.57 0.64 -7.70
CA GLU A 217 -17.88 2.01 -7.26
C GLU A 217 -16.69 2.94 -7.53
N ALA A 218 -15.47 2.56 -7.15
CA ALA A 218 -14.25 3.30 -7.46
C ALA A 218 -14.04 3.51 -8.97
N PHE A 219 -14.35 2.51 -9.81
CA PHE A 219 -14.31 2.65 -11.27
C PHE A 219 -15.28 3.73 -11.78
N ASN A 220 -16.40 3.91 -11.13
CA ASN A 220 -17.42 4.88 -11.53
C ASN A 220 -17.19 6.28 -10.92
N SER A 221 -16.41 6.41 -9.83
CA SER A 221 -16.27 7.65 -9.06
C SER A 221 -15.37 8.70 -9.71
N GLY A 222 -14.35 8.32 -10.49
CA GLY A 222 -13.42 9.31 -11.07
C GLY A 222 -12.45 8.77 -12.10
N GLU A 223 -11.97 9.66 -12.99
CA GLU A 223 -11.06 9.29 -14.10
C GLU A 223 -9.72 8.73 -13.62
N ARG A 224 -9.19 9.20 -12.48
CA ARG A 224 -7.87 8.79 -11.94
C ARG A 224 -7.82 7.31 -11.53
N LEU A 225 -8.95 6.75 -11.12
CA LEU A 225 -9.07 5.38 -10.63
C LEU A 225 -9.42 4.37 -11.72
N LYS A 226 -10.06 4.82 -12.81
CA LYS A 226 -10.66 3.96 -13.84
C LYS A 226 -9.70 2.93 -14.41
N GLU A 227 -8.48 3.30 -14.72
CA GLU A 227 -7.51 2.38 -15.32
C GLU A 227 -7.20 1.22 -14.37
N ARG A 228 -6.84 1.53 -13.13
CA ARG A 228 -6.50 0.52 -12.12
C ARG A 228 -7.70 -0.31 -11.69
N ALA A 229 -8.85 0.35 -11.54
CA ALA A 229 -10.09 -0.34 -11.22
C ALA A 229 -10.51 -1.29 -12.36
N ALA A 230 -10.36 -0.91 -13.63
CA ALA A 230 -10.62 -1.80 -14.76
C ALA A 230 -9.73 -3.04 -14.74
N ASP A 231 -8.41 -2.88 -14.49
CA ASP A 231 -7.49 -4.01 -14.34
C ASP A 231 -7.89 -4.94 -13.19
N CYS A 232 -8.26 -4.37 -12.04
CA CYS A 232 -8.72 -5.13 -10.87
C CYS A 232 -10.03 -5.87 -11.17
N ILE A 233 -11.02 -5.20 -11.77
CA ILE A 233 -12.29 -5.82 -12.21
C ILE A 233 -12.01 -7.01 -13.13
N GLY A 234 -11.05 -6.86 -14.04
CA GLY A 234 -10.64 -7.96 -14.92
C GLY A 234 -10.06 -9.14 -14.15
N MET A 235 -9.27 -8.91 -13.10
CA MET A 235 -8.72 -9.96 -12.24
C MET A 235 -9.81 -10.65 -11.40
N LEU A 236 -10.71 -9.88 -10.79
CA LEU A 236 -11.85 -10.43 -10.04
C LEU A 236 -12.78 -11.23 -10.95
N GLY A 237 -12.96 -10.79 -12.20
CA GLY A 237 -13.76 -11.47 -13.22
C GLY A 237 -13.18 -12.82 -13.68
N LEU A 238 -11.88 -13.07 -13.52
CA LEU A 238 -11.29 -14.40 -13.71
C LEU A 238 -11.75 -15.39 -12.63
N ALA A 239 -12.03 -14.91 -11.42
CA ALA A 239 -12.52 -15.72 -10.32
C ALA A 239 -14.04 -15.91 -10.38
N ASN A 240 -14.78 -14.81 -10.60
CA ASN A 240 -16.24 -14.83 -10.68
C ASN A 240 -16.76 -13.76 -11.67
N PRO A 241 -17.06 -14.13 -12.92
CA PRO A 241 -17.60 -13.20 -13.92
C PRO A 241 -18.92 -12.52 -13.52
N GLU A 242 -19.80 -13.22 -12.80
CA GLU A 242 -21.11 -12.69 -12.42
C GLU A 242 -20.97 -11.57 -11.37
N ALA A 243 -19.99 -11.65 -10.47
CA ALA A 243 -19.75 -10.63 -9.47
C ALA A 243 -19.33 -9.28 -10.07
N VAL A 244 -18.67 -9.29 -11.23
CA VAL A 244 -18.22 -8.08 -11.93
C VAL A 244 -19.10 -7.68 -13.11
N LYS A 245 -20.19 -8.40 -13.37
CA LYS A 245 -21.15 -8.11 -14.44
C LYS A 245 -21.68 -6.66 -14.39
N PRO A 246 -21.97 -6.05 -13.22
CA PRO A 246 -22.40 -4.66 -13.15
C PRO A 246 -21.40 -3.65 -13.72
N ALA A 247 -20.08 -3.98 -13.77
CA ALA A 247 -19.07 -3.12 -14.36
C ALA A 247 -19.04 -3.15 -15.89
N VAL A 248 -19.59 -4.20 -16.52
CA VAL A 248 -19.46 -4.42 -17.99
C VAL A 248 -19.93 -3.22 -18.83
N PRO A 249 -21.07 -2.57 -18.55
CA PRO A 249 -21.47 -1.38 -19.30
C PRO A 249 -20.46 -0.23 -19.22
N GLY A 250 -19.89 -0.01 -18.03
CA GLY A 250 -18.84 0.99 -17.81
C GLY A 250 -17.54 0.65 -18.55
N LEU A 251 -17.11 -0.61 -18.52
CA LEU A 251 -15.94 -1.09 -19.27
C LEU A 251 -16.13 -0.92 -20.79
N ILE A 252 -17.35 -1.20 -21.31
CA ILE A 252 -17.67 -0.97 -22.73
C ILE A 252 -17.56 0.53 -23.07
N LYS A 253 -18.09 1.41 -22.22
CA LYS A 253 -17.94 2.87 -22.38
C LYS A 253 -16.45 3.29 -22.31
N GLY A 254 -15.67 2.65 -21.46
CA GLY A 254 -14.24 2.90 -21.31
C GLY A 254 -13.42 2.57 -22.58
N LEU A 255 -13.90 1.68 -23.47
CA LEU A 255 -13.27 1.42 -24.77
C LEU A 255 -13.25 2.65 -25.70
N GLU A 256 -14.13 3.62 -25.47
CA GLU A 256 -14.25 4.87 -26.21
C GLU A 256 -13.67 6.05 -25.40
N GLY A 257 -13.00 5.79 -24.27
CA GLY A 257 -12.37 6.78 -23.39
C GLY A 257 -11.22 7.53 -24.05
N LYS A 258 -10.87 8.71 -23.50
CA LYS A 258 -9.80 9.57 -24.06
C LYS A 258 -8.41 8.94 -23.88
N SER A 259 -8.14 8.29 -22.73
CA SER A 259 -6.86 7.66 -22.44
C SER A 259 -6.72 6.32 -23.15
N SER A 260 -5.62 6.12 -23.88
CA SER A 260 -5.27 4.84 -24.51
C SER A 260 -5.06 3.74 -23.45
N GLU A 261 -4.51 4.10 -22.29
CA GLU A 261 -4.32 3.16 -21.18
C GLU A 261 -5.67 2.68 -20.61
N LEU A 262 -6.63 3.58 -20.46
CA LEU A 262 -7.97 3.19 -20.02
C LEU A 262 -8.65 2.26 -21.05
N ARG A 263 -8.57 2.62 -22.36
CA ARG A 263 -9.14 1.76 -23.42
C ARG A 263 -8.53 0.36 -23.39
N LYS A 264 -7.20 0.28 -23.22
CA LYS A 264 -6.44 -0.97 -23.12
C LYS A 264 -6.85 -1.78 -21.87
N ALA A 265 -6.92 -1.14 -20.70
CA ALA A 265 -7.34 -1.78 -19.45
C ALA A 265 -8.77 -2.34 -19.56
N CYS A 266 -9.70 -1.58 -20.13
CA CYS A 266 -11.07 -2.03 -20.36
C CYS A 266 -11.14 -3.21 -21.33
N ALA A 267 -10.38 -3.20 -22.43
CA ALA A 267 -10.33 -4.32 -23.37
C ALA A 267 -9.78 -5.58 -22.68
N THR A 268 -8.71 -5.44 -21.91
CA THR A 268 -8.11 -6.53 -21.14
C THR A 268 -9.08 -7.11 -20.11
N ALA A 269 -9.78 -6.24 -19.36
CA ALA A 269 -10.78 -6.65 -18.38
C ALA A 269 -11.92 -7.45 -19.02
N LEU A 270 -12.50 -6.93 -20.11
CA LEU A 270 -13.56 -7.61 -20.86
C LEU A 270 -13.09 -8.98 -21.41
N GLY A 271 -11.85 -9.05 -21.88
CA GLY A 271 -11.25 -10.30 -22.32
C GLY A 271 -11.10 -11.33 -21.20
N ARG A 272 -10.60 -10.90 -20.03
CA ARG A 272 -10.47 -11.76 -18.83
C ARG A 272 -11.83 -12.29 -18.36
N ILE A 273 -12.81 -11.41 -18.20
CA ILE A 273 -14.18 -11.78 -17.82
C ILE A 273 -14.75 -12.76 -18.83
N GLY A 274 -14.65 -12.43 -20.11
CA GLY A 274 -15.20 -13.22 -21.21
C GLY A 274 -14.51 -14.58 -21.40
N SER A 275 -13.25 -14.74 -20.97
CA SER A 275 -12.54 -16.02 -20.98
C SER A 275 -13.19 -17.07 -20.08
N LYS A 276 -13.86 -16.63 -19.01
CA LYS A 276 -14.58 -17.49 -18.06
C LYS A 276 -16.05 -17.64 -18.42
N ASN A 277 -16.68 -16.56 -18.83
CA ASN A 277 -18.08 -16.58 -19.30
C ASN A 277 -18.30 -15.50 -20.37
N GLY A 278 -18.24 -15.90 -21.65
CA GLY A 278 -18.46 -14.99 -22.77
C GLY A 278 -19.84 -14.34 -22.78
N MET A 279 -20.86 -14.97 -22.16
CA MET A 279 -22.20 -14.42 -22.11
C MET A 279 -22.29 -13.17 -21.21
N VAL A 280 -21.46 -13.05 -20.19
CA VAL A 280 -21.42 -11.85 -19.33
C VAL A 280 -21.01 -10.61 -20.12
N VAL A 281 -20.15 -10.79 -21.14
CA VAL A 281 -19.59 -9.70 -21.95
C VAL A 281 -20.09 -9.67 -23.40
N TYR A 282 -21.20 -10.35 -23.72
CA TYR A 282 -21.65 -10.49 -25.11
C TYR A 282 -21.88 -9.16 -25.81
N HIS A 283 -22.37 -8.12 -25.11
CA HIS A 283 -22.55 -6.78 -25.64
C HIS A 283 -21.23 -6.04 -25.95
N ALA A 284 -20.11 -6.47 -25.34
CA ALA A 284 -18.81 -5.89 -25.59
C ALA A 284 -18.20 -6.31 -26.94
N VAL A 285 -18.57 -7.50 -27.47
CA VAL A 285 -17.93 -8.06 -28.67
C VAL A 285 -18.04 -7.15 -29.90
N PRO A 286 -19.22 -6.59 -30.24
CA PRO A 286 -19.32 -5.65 -31.38
C PRO A 286 -18.50 -4.36 -31.17
N ARG A 287 -18.35 -3.90 -29.92
CA ARG A 287 -17.60 -2.70 -29.58
C ARG A 287 -16.08 -2.96 -29.68
N LEU A 288 -15.62 -4.09 -29.17
CA LEU A 288 -14.24 -4.54 -29.35
C LEU A 288 -13.89 -4.69 -30.84
N ALA A 289 -14.75 -5.31 -31.65
CA ALA A 289 -14.55 -5.43 -33.08
C ALA A 289 -14.49 -4.06 -33.77
N ARG A 290 -15.32 -3.09 -33.35
CA ARG A 290 -15.28 -1.73 -33.85
C ARG A 290 -13.98 -1.02 -33.49
N ALA A 291 -13.44 -1.22 -32.29
CA ALA A 291 -12.19 -0.62 -31.86
C ALA A 291 -11.00 -1.02 -32.75
N LEU A 292 -11.05 -2.18 -33.42
CA LEU A 292 -10.05 -2.58 -34.41
C LEU A 292 -10.09 -1.75 -35.71
N LYS A 293 -11.15 -0.99 -35.95
CA LYS A 293 -11.25 -0.12 -37.14
C LYS A 293 -10.62 1.25 -36.92
N ASN A 294 -10.38 1.65 -35.67
CA ASN A 294 -9.81 2.93 -35.33
C ASN A 294 -8.28 2.92 -35.62
N ASP A 295 -7.69 4.09 -35.80
CA ASP A 295 -6.26 4.25 -36.07
C ASP A 295 -5.39 4.07 -34.82
N ASP A 296 -5.99 3.88 -33.65
CA ASP A 296 -5.28 3.64 -32.39
C ASP A 296 -4.74 2.20 -32.34
N TRP A 297 -3.64 1.99 -33.03
CA TRP A 297 -2.94 0.70 -33.07
C TRP A 297 -2.46 0.21 -31.69
N TYR A 298 -2.27 1.13 -30.74
CA TYR A 298 -1.76 0.84 -29.40
C TYR A 298 -2.65 -0.13 -28.62
N ILE A 299 -3.96 -0.07 -28.83
CA ILE A 299 -4.93 -0.96 -28.14
C ILE A 299 -5.23 -2.26 -28.93
N HIS A 300 -4.84 -2.32 -30.22
CA HIS A 300 -5.26 -3.42 -31.10
C HIS A 300 -4.83 -4.80 -30.59
N VAL A 301 -3.62 -4.91 -30.04
CA VAL A 301 -3.13 -6.19 -29.47
C VAL A 301 -4.06 -6.70 -28.39
N GLU A 302 -4.44 -5.82 -27.44
CA GLU A 302 -5.28 -6.22 -26.31
C GLU A 302 -6.73 -6.45 -26.73
N VAL A 303 -7.24 -5.69 -27.67
CA VAL A 303 -8.59 -5.90 -28.25
C VAL A 303 -8.66 -7.26 -28.96
N VAL A 304 -7.65 -7.57 -29.77
CA VAL A 304 -7.59 -8.87 -30.47
C VAL A 304 -7.49 -10.02 -29.47
N LYS A 305 -6.64 -9.90 -28.44
CA LYS A 305 -6.55 -10.89 -27.36
C LYS A 305 -7.88 -11.04 -26.62
N ALA A 306 -8.58 -9.94 -26.33
CA ALA A 306 -9.88 -9.96 -25.68
C ALA A 306 -10.89 -10.76 -26.52
N LEU A 307 -10.97 -10.50 -27.83
CA LEU A 307 -11.84 -11.28 -28.73
C LEU A 307 -11.44 -12.75 -28.77
N GLY A 308 -10.14 -13.07 -28.77
CA GLY A 308 -9.64 -14.43 -28.70
C GLY A 308 -10.03 -15.15 -27.40
N TYR A 309 -9.92 -14.48 -26.26
CA TYR A 309 -10.34 -15.01 -24.95
C TYR A 309 -11.85 -15.26 -24.90
N ILE A 310 -12.65 -14.30 -25.36
CA ILE A 310 -14.11 -14.46 -25.45
C ILE A 310 -14.46 -15.61 -26.41
N GLY A 311 -13.79 -15.66 -27.56
CA GLY A 311 -13.96 -16.73 -28.56
C GLY A 311 -13.60 -18.11 -28.03
N SER A 312 -12.62 -18.25 -27.14
CA SER A 312 -12.28 -19.54 -26.53
C SER A 312 -13.39 -20.06 -25.60
N SER A 313 -14.14 -19.19 -24.98
CA SER A 313 -15.26 -19.56 -24.08
C SER A 313 -16.59 -19.67 -24.84
N LYS A 314 -16.83 -18.82 -25.84
CA LYS A 314 -18.07 -18.79 -26.62
C LYS A 314 -17.80 -18.40 -28.09
N PRO A 315 -17.34 -19.34 -28.94
CA PRO A 315 -16.96 -19.05 -30.34
C PRO A 315 -18.06 -18.36 -31.15
N ALA A 316 -19.32 -18.72 -30.94
CA ALA A 316 -20.46 -18.16 -31.65
C ALA A 316 -20.56 -16.62 -31.56
N LEU A 317 -20.09 -16.02 -30.46
CA LEU A 317 -20.11 -14.57 -30.28
C LEU A 317 -19.10 -13.84 -31.16
N VAL A 318 -17.94 -14.45 -31.44
CA VAL A 318 -16.85 -13.85 -32.18
C VAL A 318 -16.88 -14.20 -33.67
N LYS A 319 -17.51 -15.32 -34.07
CA LYS A 319 -17.63 -15.76 -35.46
C LYS A 319 -18.04 -14.64 -36.45
N PRO A 320 -19.05 -13.78 -36.17
CA PRO A 320 -19.44 -12.71 -37.08
C PRO A 320 -18.33 -11.65 -37.32
N HIS A 321 -17.31 -11.63 -36.45
CA HIS A 321 -16.25 -10.63 -36.47
C HIS A 321 -14.87 -11.17 -36.91
N LEU A 322 -14.78 -12.44 -37.32
CA LEU A 322 -13.51 -13.08 -37.73
C LEU A 322 -12.84 -12.36 -38.91
N ALA A 323 -13.59 -11.81 -39.86
CA ALA A 323 -13.03 -11.06 -40.99
C ALA A 323 -12.23 -9.83 -40.53
N ILE A 324 -12.71 -9.10 -39.51
CA ILE A 324 -11.99 -7.92 -38.97
C ILE A 324 -10.70 -8.36 -38.25
N ILE A 325 -10.72 -9.48 -37.54
CA ILE A 325 -9.52 -10.04 -36.90
C ILE A 325 -8.55 -10.50 -37.97
N ARG A 326 -8.99 -11.18 -39.03
CA ARG A 326 -8.16 -11.66 -40.12
C ARG A 326 -7.45 -10.53 -40.86
N ASN A 327 -8.11 -9.39 -41.05
CA ASN A 327 -7.46 -8.20 -41.65
C ASN A 327 -6.27 -7.68 -40.83
N ARG A 328 -6.12 -8.09 -39.58
CA ARG A 328 -4.97 -7.75 -38.72
C ARG A 328 -3.80 -8.74 -38.84
N THR A 329 -3.96 -9.84 -39.59
CA THR A 329 -2.86 -10.78 -39.94
C THR A 329 -2.16 -10.43 -41.25
N THR A 330 -2.78 -9.56 -42.07
CA THR A 330 -2.30 -9.22 -43.41
C THR A 330 -1.81 -7.78 -43.47
N THR A 331 -0.68 -7.54 -44.16
CA THR A 331 -0.12 -6.26 -44.65
C THR A 331 0.14 -5.14 -43.64
N GLY A 332 1.42 -4.89 -43.33
CA GLY A 332 1.91 -3.69 -42.65
C GLY A 332 1.58 -3.60 -41.13
N ALA A 333 0.91 -4.60 -40.58
CA ALA A 333 0.62 -4.64 -39.17
C ALA A 333 1.85 -5.02 -38.33
N ASP A 334 1.94 -4.46 -37.13
CA ASP A 334 2.96 -4.84 -36.14
C ASP A 334 2.95 -6.36 -35.91
N ARG A 335 4.14 -6.95 -35.81
CA ARG A 335 4.33 -8.40 -35.63
C ARG A 335 3.57 -8.97 -34.41
N ASN A 336 3.39 -8.17 -33.35
CA ASN A 336 2.67 -8.58 -32.17
C ASN A 336 1.17 -8.64 -32.42
N ILE A 337 0.63 -7.69 -33.19
CA ILE A 337 -0.78 -7.69 -33.62
C ILE A 337 -1.06 -8.92 -34.49
N CYS A 338 -0.19 -9.22 -35.46
CA CYS A 338 -0.34 -10.40 -36.32
C CYS A 338 -0.40 -11.69 -35.50
N LYS A 339 0.57 -11.91 -34.61
CA LYS A 339 0.60 -13.10 -33.73
C LYS A 339 -0.65 -13.19 -32.84
N ALA A 340 -1.10 -12.06 -32.27
CA ALA A 340 -2.31 -12.03 -31.45
C ALA A 340 -3.55 -12.38 -32.30
N ALA A 341 -3.62 -11.88 -33.55
CA ALA A 341 -4.74 -12.15 -34.44
C ALA A 341 -4.80 -13.61 -34.89
N GLU A 342 -3.68 -14.21 -35.26
CA GLU A 342 -3.59 -15.65 -35.55
C GLU A 342 -4.04 -16.52 -34.39
N TRP A 343 -3.54 -16.17 -33.18
CA TRP A 343 -3.95 -16.87 -31.96
C TRP A 343 -5.46 -16.71 -31.70
N ALA A 344 -6.02 -15.51 -31.85
CA ALA A 344 -7.43 -15.24 -31.63
C ALA A 344 -8.33 -15.96 -32.62
N LEU A 345 -7.93 -16.02 -33.93
CA LEU A 345 -8.64 -16.78 -34.95
C LEU A 345 -8.69 -18.28 -34.60
N LYS A 346 -7.56 -18.85 -34.21
CA LYS A 346 -7.50 -20.24 -33.76
C LYS A 346 -8.43 -20.51 -32.57
N LYS A 347 -8.47 -19.61 -31.58
CA LYS A 347 -9.33 -19.75 -30.38
C LYS A 347 -10.81 -19.59 -30.69
N ALA A 348 -11.17 -18.72 -31.63
CA ALA A 348 -12.55 -18.48 -32.04
C ALA A 348 -13.07 -19.46 -33.09
N GLY A 349 -12.30 -20.49 -33.49
CA GLY A 349 -12.67 -21.49 -34.47
C GLY A 349 -12.67 -20.96 -35.91
N GLY A 350 -11.76 -20.03 -36.23
CA GLY A 350 -11.60 -19.38 -37.53
C GLY A 350 -10.34 -19.82 -38.29
N GLY A 351 -9.76 -20.96 -37.92
CA GLY A 351 -8.63 -21.57 -38.64
C GLY A 351 -9.05 -22.35 -39.84
#